data_05991e2077c684a0d7bbc7141b80ab2e
#
_entry.id   05991e2077c684a0d7bbc7141b80ab2e
#
_cell.length_a   1.000
_cell.length_b   1.000
_cell.length_c   1.000
_cell.angle_alpha   90.00
_cell.angle_beta   90.00
_cell.angle_gamma   90.00
#
_symmetry.space_group_name_H-M   'P 1'
#
loop_
_entity.id
_entity.type
_entity.pdbx_description
1 polymer ?
#
loop_
_entity_poly.entity_id
_entity_poly.type
_entity_poly.pdbx_seq_one_letter_code
_entity_poly.pdbx_strand_id
1 'polypeptide(L)'
;MNHPTPSIEASQTASVPVEKLAFVASETEEARLAKDSLTARFGTVAPEEADVIVALGGDGLMLQTLHAFMGSGKPIYGMNRGSVGFLMNEYRENDLISRLTNADMTTIRPLELVAIDEDGKEHSALAINEVSLLRQTSQAARLKISVDGRVRLEELVCDGCIVATPAGSTAYNLSAHGPILPITAQLLALTPISAFRPRRWRGALLPNRAQVDIDILDHQKRPVSASADHTEIRRVSRVSICESQKAEGVIMFDSDHGWDERILTEMFRY
;
A
#
# COMPACT_ATOMS: atom_id res chain seq x y z
N MET A 1 23.89 11.01 -34.28
CA MET A 1 22.64 11.50 -33.66
C MET A 1 22.67 11.12 -32.19
N ASN A 2 22.98 12.08 -31.33
CA ASN A 2 23.07 11.86 -29.90
C ASN A 2 21.63 11.91 -29.32
N HIS A 3 21.09 10.77 -28.88
CA HIS A 3 19.89 10.77 -28.08
C HIS A 3 20.29 11.16 -26.64
N PRO A 4 19.64 12.17 -26.02
CA PRO A 4 19.87 12.44 -24.61
C PRO A 4 19.24 11.30 -23.79
N THR A 5 20.05 10.71 -22.93
CA THR A 5 19.61 9.77 -21.90
C THR A 5 18.66 10.51 -20.98
N PRO A 6 17.45 9.99 -20.69
CA PRO A 6 16.58 10.62 -19.70
C PRO A 6 17.26 10.53 -18.34
N SER A 7 17.52 11.67 -17.73
CA SER A 7 17.96 11.77 -16.35
C SER A 7 16.86 11.21 -15.45
N ILE A 8 17.18 10.13 -14.75
CA ILE A 8 16.41 9.62 -13.61
C ILE A 8 16.47 10.77 -12.59
N GLU A 9 15.32 11.35 -12.25
CA GLU A 9 15.24 12.31 -11.15
C GLU A 9 15.66 11.59 -9.88
N ALA A 10 16.82 11.98 -9.38
CA ALA A 10 17.38 11.46 -8.14
C ALA A 10 16.42 11.82 -6.99
N SER A 11 16.13 10.84 -6.15
CA SER A 11 15.51 10.99 -4.84
C SER A 11 16.03 12.25 -4.16
N GLN A 12 15.14 13.19 -3.84
CA GLN A 12 15.53 14.41 -3.14
C GLN A 12 15.89 14.03 -1.70
N THR A 13 17.16 14.04 -1.36
CA THR A 13 17.66 14.07 0.01
C THR A 13 17.31 15.42 0.63
N ALA A 14 16.07 15.64 1.00
CA ALA A 14 15.69 16.75 1.86
C ALA A 14 16.03 16.33 3.29
N SER A 15 17.08 16.92 3.88
CA SER A 15 17.40 16.72 5.29
C SER A 15 16.28 17.32 6.13
N VAL A 16 15.45 16.48 6.73
CA VAL A 16 14.47 16.92 7.73
C VAL A 16 15.22 17.18 9.02
N PRO A 17 15.05 18.37 9.66
CA PRO A 17 15.57 18.56 11.01
C PRO A 17 14.92 17.53 11.94
N VAL A 18 15.72 16.70 12.61
CA VAL A 18 15.24 15.63 13.49
C VAL A 18 15.47 16.09 14.93
N GLU A 19 14.60 16.96 15.44
CA GLU A 19 14.67 17.47 16.81
C GLU A 19 13.60 16.80 17.71
N LYS A 20 12.41 16.57 17.15
CA LYS A 20 11.25 16.04 17.88
C LYS A 20 10.82 14.71 17.30
N LEU A 21 10.87 13.68 18.12
CA LEU A 21 10.46 12.32 17.76
C LEU A 21 9.16 11.95 18.47
N ALA A 22 8.29 11.23 17.75
CA ALA A 22 7.19 10.51 18.37
C ALA A 22 7.40 9.01 18.17
N PHE A 23 7.21 8.22 19.22
CA PHE A 23 7.29 6.77 19.16
C PHE A 23 5.90 6.16 19.28
N VAL A 24 5.47 5.41 18.26
CA VAL A 24 4.27 4.59 18.26
C VAL A 24 4.68 3.12 18.24
N ALA A 25 3.98 2.24 18.95
CA ALA A 25 4.34 0.83 19.07
C ALA A 25 3.11 -0.05 18.93
N SER A 26 3.31 -1.26 18.37
CA SER A 26 2.31 -2.32 18.43
C SER A 26 2.11 -2.80 19.87
N GLU A 27 1.06 -3.58 20.10
CA GLU A 27 0.73 -4.08 21.45
C GLU A 27 1.63 -5.21 21.94
N THR A 28 2.59 -5.66 21.14
CA THR A 28 3.54 -6.69 21.57
C THR A 28 4.46 -6.18 22.66
N GLU A 29 4.86 -7.07 23.58
CA GLU A 29 5.77 -6.72 24.69
C GLU A 29 7.10 -6.16 24.15
N GLU A 30 7.65 -6.77 23.11
CA GLU A 30 8.90 -6.34 22.49
C GLU A 30 8.84 -4.93 21.93
N ALA A 31 7.72 -4.56 21.30
CA ALA A 31 7.54 -3.22 20.74
C ALA A 31 7.35 -2.17 21.86
N ARG A 32 6.65 -2.51 22.95
CA ARG A 32 6.47 -1.62 24.10
C ARG A 32 7.81 -1.37 24.81
N LEU A 33 8.59 -2.41 25.07
CA LEU A 33 9.92 -2.27 25.68
C LEU A 33 10.85 -1.41 24.81
N ALA A 34 10.81 -1.60 23.49
CA ALA A 34 11.57 -0.78 22.57
C ALA A 34 11.14 0.70 22.62
N LYS A 35 9.82 0.96 22.68
CA LYS A 35 9.29 2.32 22.85
C LYS A 35 9.77 2.96 24.13
N ASP A 36 9.71 2.24 25.25
CA ASP A 36 10.14 2.75 26.56
C ASP A 36 11.64 3.08 26.57
N SER A 37 12.47 2.20 26.00
CA SER A 37 13.92 2.42 25.86
C SER A 37 14.22 3.67 25.02
N LEU A 38 13.62 3.79 23.85
CA LEU A 38 13.83 4.92 22.94
C LEU A 38 13.28 6.23 23.51
N THR A 39 12.13 6.19 24.19
CA THR A 39 11.55 7.35 24.87
C THR A 39 12.44 7.84 26.00
N ALA A 40 13.02 6.94 26.81
CA ALA A 40 13.93 7.30 27.86
C ALA A 40 15.22 7.96 27.34
N ARG A 41 15.67 7.56 26.15
CA ARG A 41 16.91 8.04 25.55
C ARG A 41 16.76 9.34 24.76
N PHE A 42 15.67 9.48 23.99
CA PHE A 42 15.49 10.59 23.04
C PHE A 42 14.36 11.55 23.41
N GLY A 43 13.57 11.23 24.43
CA GLY A 43 12.30 11.91 24.70
C GLY A 43 11.22 11.51 23.66
N THR A 44 10.01 12.00 23.85
CA THR A 44 8.92 11.82 22.89
C THR A 44 7.95 13.00 22.99
N VAL A 45 7.36 13.35 21.85
CA VAL A 45 6.28 14.34 21.75
C VAL A 45 5.02 13.66 21.21
N ALA A 46 3.91 14.39 21.17
CA ALA A 46 2.72 13.91 20.47
C ALA A 46 3.02 13.75 18.96
N PRO A 47 2.48 12.74 18.26
CA PRO A 47 2.78 12.51 16.86
C PRO A 47 2.50 13.71 15.96
N GLU A 48 1.52 14.53 16.34
CA GLU A 48 1.14 15.77 15.61
C GLU A 48 2.23 16.86 15.72
N GLU A 49 3.07 16.81 16.74
CA GLU A 49 4.14 17.78 17.00
C GLU A 49 5.51 17.29 16.55
N ALA A 50 5.61 16.01 16.17
CA ALA A 50 6.88 15.40 15.79
C ALA A 50 7.37 15.83 14.41
N ASP A 51 8.68 15.89 14.24
CA ASP A 51 9.33 16.00 12.93
C ASP A 51 9.32 14.65 12.21
N VAL A 52 9.50 13.56 12.97
CA VAL A 52 9.47 12.17 12.48
C VAL A 52 8.68 11.30 13.44
N ILE A 53 7.81 10.44 12.90
CA ILE A 53 7.11 9.40 13.65
C ILE A 53 7.87 8.09 13.47
N VAL A 54 8.33 7.50 14.58
CA VAL A 54 9.01 6.21 14.58
C VAL A 54 8.02 5.12 14.98
N ALA A 55 7.69 4.22 14.04
CA ALA A 55 6.76 3.13 14.25
C ALA A 55 7.50 1.83 14.60
N LEU A 56 7.23 1.27 15.78
CA LEU A 56 7.88 0.09 16.35
C LEU A 56 6.93 -1.11 16.27
N GLY A 57 7.11 -1.97 15.27
CA GLY A 57 6.18 -3.10 15.05
C GLY A 57 6.48 -3.83 13.74
N GLY A 58 5.43 -4.22 13.03
CA GLY A 58 5.48 -4.78 11.68
C GLY A 58 4.71 -3.93 10.68
N ASP A 59 4.55 -4.41 9.45
CA ASP A 59 3.87 -3.71 8.36
C ASP A 59 2.43 -3.28 8.73
N GLY A 60 1.73 -4.07 9.54
CA GLY A 60 0.38 -3.72 10.00
C GLY A 60 0.34 -2.41 10.82
N LEU A 61 1.31 -2.20 11.74
CA LEU A 61 1.43 -0.94 12.47
C LEU A 61 1.84 0.19 11.54
N MET A 62 2.75 -0.09 10.60
CA MET A 62 3.18 0.90 9.62
C MET A 62 1.99 1.40 8.80
N LEU A 63 1.16 0.51 8.28
CA LEU A 63 -0.07 0.86 7.55
C LEU A 63 -1.03 1.68 8.41
N GLN A 64 -1.27 1.28 9.66
CA GLN A 64 -2.13 2.03 10.58
C GLN A 64 -1.60 3.44 10.81
N THR A 65 -0.28 3.57 11.01
CA THR A 65 0.36 4.87 11.22
C THR A 65 0.28 5.74 9.97
N LEU A 66 0.52 5.16 8.78
CA LEU A 66 0.37 5.85 7.52
C LEU A 66 -1.07 6.33 7.30
N HIS A 67 -2.08 5.51 7.57
CA HIS A 67 -3.49 5.92 7.48
C HIS A 67 -3.81 7.07 8.44
N ALA A 68 -3.32 7.02 9.67
CA ALA A 68 -3.58 8.05 10.68
C ALA A 68 -2.96 9.42 10.32
N PHE A 69 -1.80 9.41 9.64
CA PHE A 69 -1.04 10.62 9.29
C PHE A 69 -1.00 10.92 7.80
N MET A 70 -1.88 10.27 7.02
CA MET A 70 -2.01 10.53 5.58
C MET A 70 -2.35 12.00 5.33
N GLY A 71 -1.61 12.62 4.41
CA GLY A 71 -1.78 14.05 4.07
C GLY A 71 -1.20 15.04 5.09
N SER A 72 -0.62 14.58 6.20
CA SER A 72 0.03 15.46 7.19
C SER A 72 1.42 15.94 6.76
N GLY A 73 2.02 15.29 5.75
CA GLY A 73 3.40 15.50 5.33
C GLY A 73 4.45 14.98 6.32
N LYS A 74 4.04 14.32 7.41
CA LYS A 74 4.95 13.78 8.43
C LYS A 74 5.62 12.51 7.93
N PRO A 75 6.95 12.44 7.91
CA PRO A 75 7.68 11.23 7.56
C PRO A 75 7.55 10.18 8.66
N ILE A 76 7.36 8.93 8.24
CA ILE A 76 7.22 7.79 9.14
C ILE A 76 8.38 6.83 8.91
N TYR A 77 9.11 6.55 9.98
CA TYR A 77 10.23 5.62 9.99
C TYR A 77 9.85 4.35 10.75
N GLY A 78 9.62 3.26 10.04
CA GLY A 78 9.29 1.98 10.66
C GLY A 78 10.55 1.24 11.13
N MET A 79 10.55 0.71 12.36
CA MET A 79 11.55 -0.25 12.84
C MET A 79 10.88 -1.57 13.22
N ASN A 80 11.38 -2.66 12.67
CA ASN A 80 10.77 -3.98 12.82
C ASN A 80 10.91 -4.51 14.27
N ARG A 81 9.76 -4.76 14.88
CA ARG A 81 9.63 -5.46 16.19
C ARG A 81 8.59 -6.57 16.09
N GLY A 82 8.76 -7.45 15.10
CA GLY A 82 7.88 -8.58 14.82
C GLY A 82 8.43 -9.40 13.66
N SER A 83 7.55 -10.02 12.86
CA SER A 83 7.95 -10.68 11.61
C SER A 83 8.52 -9.68 10.61
N VAL A 84 9.46 -10.13 9.79
CA VAL A 84 10.10 -9.29 8.77
C VAL A 84 9.02 -8.75 7.82
N GLY A 85 8.97 -7.43 7.68
CA GLY A 85 8.04 -6.72 6.81
C GLY A 85 8.78 -5.95 5.71
N PHE A 86 8.03 -5.52 4.69
CA PHE A 86 8.58 -4.77 3.56
C PHE A 86 8.73 -3.28 3.86
N LEU A 87 7.84 -2.73 4.70
CA LEU A 87 7.79 -1.31 5.02
C LEU A 87 8.66 -0.90 6.22
N MET A 88 9.34 -1.87 6.86
CA MET A 88 10.06 -1.65 8.12
C MET A 88 11.57 -1.71 7.91
N ASN A 89 12.30 -0.82 8.59
CA ASN A 89 13.76 -0.91 8.71
C ASN A 89 14.16 -1.92 9.80
N GLU A 90 15.42 -2.33 9.79
CA GLU A 90 15.96 -3.15 10.87
C GLU A 90 15.93 -2.39 12.19
N TYR A 91 15.55 -3.07 13.28
CA TYR A 91 15.61 -2.48 14.62
C TYR A 91 17.04 -2.33 15.09
N ARG A 92 17.48 -1.11 15.27
CA ARG A 92 18.75 -0.73 15.89
C ARG A 92 18.54 0.57 16.69
N GLU A 93 18.87 0.56 17.99
CA GLU A 93 18.74 1.74 18.86
C GLU A 93 19.92 2.71 18.72
N ASN A 94 21.07 2.17 18.34
CA ASN A 94 22.26 2.98 18.15
C ASN A 94 22.12 3.80 16.86
N ASP A 95 22.66 5.01 16.91
CA ASP A 95 22.74 5.94 15.77
C ASP A 95 21.40 6.32 15.12
N LEU A 96 20.28 6.20 15.90
CA LEU A 96 18.94 6.48 15.37
C LEU A 96 18.86 7.86 14.71
N ILE A 97 19.35 8.91 15.35
CA ILE A 97 19.30 10.28 14.79
C ILE A 97 20.09 10.35 13.47
N SER A 98 21.27 9.74 13.43
CA SER A 98 22.07 9.71 12.20
C SER A 98 21.35 8.95 11.07
N ARG A 99 20.69 7.82 11.40
CA ARG A 99 19.89 7.05 10.44
C ARG A 99 18.72 7.87 9.91
N LEU A 100 17.98 8.53 10.78
CA LEU A 100 16.85 9.38 10.39
C LEU A 100 17.30 10.56 9.51
N THR A 101 18.43 11.19 9.84
CA THR A 101 18.95 12.31 9.06
C THR A 101 19.42 11.90 7.66
N ASN A 102 19.92 10.66 7.52
CA ASN A 102 20.43 10.13 6.25
C ASN A 102 19.44 9.20 5.53
N ALA A 103 18.23 9.04 6.06
CA ALA A 103 17.24 8.13 5.47
C ALA A 103 16.74 8.66 4.12
N ASP A 104 16.50 7.73 3.21
CA ASP A 104 15.83 8.01 1.94
C ASP A 104 14.33 8.15 2.18
N MET A 105 13.73 9.23 1.67
CA MET A 105 12.30 9.46 1.77
C MET A 105 11.60 9.05 0.47
N THR A 106 10.53 8.30 0.63
CA THR A 106 9.68 7.86 -0.48
C THR A 106 8.25 8.31 -0.24
N THR A 107 7.70 9.06 -1.17
CA THR A 107 6.27 9.41 -1.15
C THR A 107 5.46 8.29 -1.74
N ILE A 108 4.44 7.84 -1.00
CA ILE A 108 3.46 6.87 -1.46
C ILE A 108 2.09 7.53 -1.58
N ARG A 109 1.32 7.10 -2.57
CA ARG A 109 -0.06 7.56 -2.80
C ARG A 109 -1.01 6.40 -2.70
N PRO A 110 -2.05 6.49 -1.86
CA PRO A 110 -3.04 5.44 -1.73
C PRO A 110 -3.95 5.39 -2.95
N LEU A 111 -4.65 4.27 -3.11
CA LEU A 111 -5.82 4.19 -3.97
C LEU A 111 -7.02 4.82 -3.26
N GLU A 112 -7.82 5.56 -4.00
CA GLU A 112 -9.18 5.95 -3.63
C GLU A 112 -10.14 4.89 -4.14
N LEU A 113 -10.93 4.32 -3.24
CA LEU A 113 -12.06 3.46 -3.54
C LEU A 113 -13.35 4.25 -3.37
N VAL A 114 -14.17 4.28 -4.41
CA VAL A 114 -15.58 4.67 -4.32
C VAL A 114 -16.40 3.43 -4.68
N ALA A 115 -17.20 2.94 -3.74
CA ALA A 115 -18.04 1.75 -3.90
C ALA A 115 -19.51 2.10 -3.75
N ILE A 116 -20.35 1.56 -4.62
CA ILE A 116 -21.81 1.61 -4.53
C ILE A 116 -22.29 0.25 -4.09
N ASP A 117 -23.02 0.18 -2.98
CA ASP A 117 -23.61 -1.06 -2.49
C ASP A 117 -24.92 -1.42 -3.23
N GLU A 118 -25.54 -2.54 -2.85
CA GLU A 118 -26.79 -3.00 -3.47
C GLU A 118 -27.98 -2.08 -3.23
N ASP A 119 -27.95 -1.27 -2.18
CA ASP A 119 -29.00 -0.29 -1.84
C ASP A 119 -28.76 1.07 -2.55
N GLY A 120 -27.69 1.18 -3.33
CA GLY A 120 -27.29 2.40 -4.05
C GLY A 120 -26.57 3.43 -3.18
N LYS A 121 -26.15 3.05 -1.96
CA LYS A 121 -25.40 3.95 -1.08
C LYS A 121 -23.92 3.96 -1.49
N GLU A 122 -23.36 5.16 -1.53
CA GLU A 122 -21.95 5.39 -1.81
C GLU A 122 -21.10 5.29 -0.54
N HIS A 123 -19.96 4.64 -0.66
CA HIS A 123 -18.93 4.49 0.36
C HIS A 123 -17.57 4.84 -0.24
N SER A 124 -16.75 5.51 0.54
CA SER A 124 -15.38 5.87 0.13
C SER A 124 -14.37 5.38 1.15
N ALA A 125 -13.21 4.91 0.67
CA ALA A 125 -12.10 4.49 1.51
C ALA A 125 -10.77 4.70 0.78
N LEU A 126 -9.66 4.70 1.53
CA LEU A 126 -8.30 4.75 1.00
C LEU A 126 -7.61 3.41 1.24
N ALA A 127 -6.80 2.98 0.28
CA ALA A 127 -5.95 1.81 0.41
C ALA A 127 -4.49 2.15 0.07
N ILE A 128 -3.59 1.88 1.01
CA ILE A 128 -2.14 2.03 0.81
C ILE A 128 -1.62 0.85 0.00
N ASN A 129 -2.06 -0.37 0.34
CA ASN A 129 -1.65 -1.58 -0.36
C ASN A 129 -2.51 -1.84 -1.58
N GLU A 130 -3.78 -2.22 -1.37
CA GLU A 130 -4.65 -2.63 -2.46
C GLU A 130 -6.13 -2.45 -2.15
N VAL A 131 -6.90 -2.35 -3.22
CA VAL A 131 -8.33 -2.61 -3.21
C VAL A 131 -8.57 -4.01 -3.75
N SER A 132 -9.20 -4.88 -2.95
CA SER A 132 -9.56 -6.24 -3.34
C SER A 132 -11.06 -6.43 -3.40
N LEU A 133 -11.53 -7.14 -4.43
CA LEU A 133 -12.90 -7.60 -4.55
C LEU A 133 -12.93 -9.11 -4.34
N LEU A 134 -13.83 -9.60 -3.48
CA LEU A 134 -13.98 -11.03 -3.18
C LEU A 134 -15.44 -11.45 -3.18
N ARG A 135 -15.72 -12.61 -3.78
CA ARG A 135 -17.05 -13.25 -3.70
C ARG A 135 -17.41 -13.57 -2.25
N GLN A 136 -18.66 -13.34 -1.88
CA GLN A 136 -19.14 -13.59 -0.54
C GLN A 136 -19.84 -14.96 -0.38
N THR A 137 -20.00 -15.71 -1.44
CA THR A 137 -20.66 -17.02 -1.46
C THR A 137 -19.82 -18.05 -2.20
N SER A 138 -20.28 -19.30 -2.26
CA SER A 138 -19.65 -20.38 -3.05
C SER A 138 -19.71 -20.13 -4.57
N GLN A 139 -20.60 -19.25 -5.04
CA GLN A 139 -20.68 -18.90 -6.45
C GLN A 139 -19.56 -17.95 -6.85
N ALA A 140 -18.95 -18.20 -8.01
CA ALA A 140 -17.92 -17.32 -8.55
C ALA A 140 -18.45 -15.89 -8.80
N ALA A 141 -17.64 -14.89 -8.53
CA ALA A 141 -17.94 -13.52 -8.95
C ALA A 141 -17.95 -13.42 -10.48
N ARG A 142 -18.74 -12.49 -10.99
CA ARG A 142 -18.76 -12.09 -12.41
C ARG A 142 -18.54 -10.59 -12.45
N LEU A 143 -17.41 -10.19 -12.99
CA LEU A 143 -16.94 -8.81 -12.96
C LEU A 143 -16.78 -8.30 -14.39
N LYS A 144 -17.29 -7.11 -14.68
CA LYS A 144 -16.98 -6.38 -15.89
C LYS A 144 -15.97 -5.28 -15.54
N ILE A 145 -14.87 -5.23 -16.27
CA ILE A 145 -13.76 -4.32 -15.96
C ILE A 145 -13.62 -3.29 -17.08
N SER A 146 -13.64 -2.02 -16.69
CA SER A 146 -13.36 -0.88 -17.55
C SER A 146 -12.11 -0.15 -17.06
N VAL A 147 -11.33 0.39 -17.96
CA VAL A 147 -10.17 1.24 -17.67
C VAL A 147 -10.30 2.50 -18.50
N ASP A 148 -10.23 3.65 -17.85
CA ASP A 148 -10.40 4.99 -18.43
C ASP A 148 -11.68 5.08 -19.28
N GLY A 149 -12.80 4.60 -18.70
CA GLY A 149 -14.12 4.60 -19.32
C GLY A 149 -14.31 3.63 -20.48
N ARG A 150 -13.30 2.81 -20.82
CA ARG A 150 -13.38 1.80 -21.90
C ARG A 150 -13.46 0.40 -21.31
N VAL A 151 -14.47 -0.37 -21.72
CA VAL A 151 -14.56 -1.78 -21.33
C VAL A 151 -13.36 -2.54 -21.90
N ARG A 152 -12.59 -3.16 -21.00
CA ARG A 152 -11.42 -3.99 -21.33
C ARG A 152 -11.71 -5.46 -21.20
N LEU A 153 -12.62 -5.82 -20.31
CA LEU A 153 -13.06 -7.18 -20.09
C LEU A 153 -14.56 -7.18 -19.78
N GLU A 154 -15.35 -7.71 -20.70
CA GLU A 154 -16.82 -7.75 -20.57
C GLU A 154 -17.26 -8.66 -19.42
N GLU A 155 -16.52 -9.73 -19.18
CA GLU A 155 -16.80 -10.65 -18.10
C GLU A 155 -15.53 -11.36 -17.62
N LEU A 156 -15.22 -11.23 -16.33
CA LEU A 156 -14.27 -12.05 -15.60
C LEU A 156 -15.03 -12.92 -14.60
N VAL A 157 -14.97 -14.24 -14.77
CA VAL A 157 -15.50 -15.22 -13.81
C VAL A 157 -14.34 -15.68 -12.94
N CYS A 158 -14.40 -15.38 -11.62
CA CYS A 158 -13.28 -15.54 -10.71
C CYS A 158 -13.75 -15.64 -9.24
N ASP A 159 -12.81 -15.79 -8.32
CA ASP A 159 -13.08 -15.59 -6.90
C ASP A 159 -13.06 -14.10 -6.52
N GLY A 160 -12.32 -13.29 -7.28
CA GLY A 160 -12.18 -11.86 -7.09
C GLY A 160 -11.11 -11.23 -7.97
N CYS A 161 -10.77 -9.99 -7.70
CA CYS A 161 -9.64 -9.30 -8.31
C CYS A 161 -9.07 -8.23 -7.37
N ILE A 162 -7.84 -7.84 -7.62
CA ILE A 162 -7.07 -6.89 -6.83
C ILE A 162 -6.60 -5.77 -7.74
N VAL A 163 -6.69 -4.52 -7.28
CA VAL A 163 -5.93 -3.38 -7.81
C VAL A 163 -4.93 -2.98 -6.73
N ALA A 164 -3.65 -3.16 -6.99
CA ALA A 164 -2.59 -2.91 -6.03
C ALA A 164 -1.68 -1.76 -6.45
N THR A 165 -1.23 -1.00 -5.45
CA THR A 165 -0.16 -0.02 -5.57
C THR A 165 1.20 -0.72 -5.65
N PRO A 166 2.28 0.00 -5.97
CA PRO A 166 3.63 -0.54 -5.81
C PRO A 166 3.93 -1.00 -4.38
N ALA A 167 3.51 -0.25 -3.35
CA ALA A 167 3.69 -0.61 -1.94
C ALA A 167 2.97 -1.92 -1.59
N GLY A 168 1.74 -2.12 -2.11
CA GLY A 168 0.93 -3.32 -1.89
C GLY A 168 1.27 -4.48 -2.82
N SER A 169 2.17 -4.29 -3.79
CA SER A 169 2.49 -5.35 -4.76
C SER A 169 3.08 -6.61 -4.12
N THR A 170 3.72 -6.48 -2.96
CA THR A 170 4.28 -7.55 -2.14
C THR A 170 3.32 -8.12 -1.08
N ALA A 171 2.10 -7.54 -0.95
CA ALA A 171 1.08 -7.96 0.00
C ALA A 171 0.12 -9.01 -0.64
N TYR A 172 -1.19 -8.79 -0.57
CA TYR A 172 -2.18 -9.74 -1.10
C TYR A 172 -2.03 -9.96 -2.61
N ASN A 173 -1.62 -8.93 -3.35
CA ASN A 173 -1.30 -9.05 -4.77
C ASN A 173 -0.30 -10.17 -5.06
N LEU A 174 0.78 -10.27 -4.27
CA LEU A 174 1.78 -11.34 -4.45
C LEU A 174 1.18 -12.72 -4.18
N SER A 175 0.38 -12.85 -3.13
CA SER A 175 -0.33 -14.10 -2.80
C SER A 175 -1.32 -14.53 -3.91
N ALA A 176 -1.86 -13.58 -4.66
CA ALA A 176 -2.69 -13.82 -5.86
C ALA A 176 -1.85 -14.03 -7.13
N HIS A 177 -0.52 -14.18 -7.03
CA HIS A 177 0.42 -14.32 -8.13
C HIS A 177 0.48 -13.09 -9.05
N GLY A 178 0.21 -11.90 -8.50
CA GLY A 178 0.43 -10.64 -9.18
C GLY A 178 1.92 -10.27 -9.25
N PRO A 179 2.30 -9.34 -10.12
CA PRO A 179 3.68 -8.89 -10.26
C PRO A 179 4.10 -8.05 -9.05
N ILE A 180 5.38 -8.14 -8.66
CA ILE A 180 6.00 -7.20 -7.73
C ILE A 180 6.39 -5.95 -8.52
N LEU A 181 6.09 -4.78 -7.95
CA LEU A 181 6.39 -3.48 -8.54
C LEU A 181 7.41 -2.73 -7.67
N PRO A 182 8.43 -2.10 -8.27
CA PRO A 182 9.26 -1.14 -7.54
C PRO A 182 8.40 -0.03 -6.92
N ILE A 183 8.77 0.45 -5.71
CA ILE A 183 7.94 1.46 -5.00
C ILE A 183 7.78 2.76 -5.78
N THR A 184 8.76 3.10 -6.59
CA THR A 184 8.80 4.29 -7.44
C THR A 184 8.11 4.10 -8.79
N ALA A 185 7.61 2.88 -9.07
CA ALA A 185 6.95 2.60 -10.34
C ALA A 185 5.64 3.38 -10.47
N GLN A 186 5.46 4.07 -11.59
CA GLN A 186 4.21 4.75 -11.91
C GLN A 186 3.20 3.79 -12.53
N LEU A 187 2.93 2.69 -11.82
CA LEU A 187 2.10 1.58 -12.29
C LEU A 187 1.16 1.10 -11.17
N LEU A 188 0.05 0.51 -11.57
CA LEU A 188 -0.84 -0.28 -10.73
C LEU A 188 -0.88 -1.71 -11.27
N ALA A 189 -0.99 -2.69 -10.38
CA ALA A 189 -1.24 -4.07 -10.76
C ALA A 189 -2.73 -4.38 -10.65
N LEU A 190 -3.34 -4.84 -11.75
CA LEU A 190 -4.69 -5.41 -11.76
C LEU A 190 -4.56 -6.93 -11.85
N THR A 191 -4.84 -7.65 -10.77
CA THR A 191 -4.56 -9.09 -10.61
C THR A 191 -5.85 -9.86 -10.33
N PRO A 192 -6.20 -10.89 -11.11
CA PRO A 192 -7.35 -11.74 -10.83
C PRO A 192 -7.04 -12.75 -9.71
N ILE A 193 -8.04 -13.07 -8.91
CA ILE A 193 -7.98 -14.15 -7.92
C ILE A 193 -8.71 -15.37 -8.48
N SER A 194 -7.99 -16.47 -8.70
CA SER A 194 -8.54 -17.73 -9.20
C SER A 194 -9.42 -17.55 -10.44
N ALA A 195 -8.91 -16.90 -11.48
CA ALA A 195 -9.66 -16.66 -12.72
C ALA A 195 -10.10 -17.98 -13.38
N PHE A 196 -11.42 -18.15 -13.56
CA PHE A 196 -12.01 -19.30 -14.24
C PHE A 196 -12.22 -19.02 -15.74
N ARG A 197 -12.69 -17.82 -16.08
CA ARG A 197 -12.85 -17.34 -17.47
C ARG A 197 -12.53 -15.84 -17.52
N PRO A 198 -11.69 -15.37 -18.44
CA PRO A 198 -10.79 -16.16 -19.32
C PRO A 198 -9.66 -16.83 -18.51
N ARG A 199 -9.43 -18.13 -18.69
CA ARG A 199 -8.44 -18.91 -17.90
C ARG A 199 -7.00 -18.46 -18.05
N ARG A 200 -6.65 -17.84 -19.18
CA ARG A 200 -5.28 -17.39 -19.50
C ARG A 200 -5.01 -15.95 -19.12
N TRP A 201 -6.02 -15.22 -18.69
CA TRP A 201 -5.82 -13.85 -18.27
C TRP A 201 -5.13 -13.81 -16.92
N ARG A 202 -3.99 -13.17 -16.88
CA ARG A 202 -3.13 -13.07 -15.69
C ARG A 202 -3.17 -11.71 -15.01
N GLY A 203 -4.01 -10.81 -15.50
CA GLY A 203 -4.05 -9.43 -15.05
C GLY A 203 -3.41 -8.47 -16.04
N ALA A 204 -3.20 -7.27 -15.60
CA ALA A 204 -2.61 -6.19 -16.38
C ALA A 204 -1.81 -5.24 -15.50
N LEU A 205 -0.77 -4.65 -16.07
CA LEU A 205 -0.12 -3.47 -15.52
C LEU A 205 -0.77 -2.23 -16.14
N LEU A 206 -1.17 -1.29 -15.31
CA LEU A 206 -1.84 -0.07 -15.71
C LEU A 206 -0.99 1.13 -15.30
N PRO A 207 -1.01 2.25 -16.04
CA PRO A 207 -0.45 3.50 -15.53
C PRO A 207 -1.10 3.87 -14.19
N ASN A 208 -0.35 4.42 -13.25
CA ASN A 208 -0.88 4.81 -11.93
C ASN A 208 -2.04 5.82 -12.01
N ARG A 209 -2.10 6.64 -13.08
CA ARG A 209 -3.19 7.58 -13.35
C ARG A 209 -4.47 6.93 -13.90
N ALA A 210 -4.45 5.62 -14.17
CA ALA A 210 -5.61 4.93 -14.73
C ALA A 210 -6.76 4.86 -13.71
N GLN A 211 -7.98 5.07 -14.18
CA GLN A 211 -9.19 4.79 -13.42
C GLN A 211 -9.69 3.40 -13.78
N VAL A 212 -9.90 2.57 -12.76
CA VAL A 212 -10.43 1.21 -12.91
C VAL A 212 -11.85 1.18 -12.36
N ASP A 213 -12.83 0.93 -13.23
CA ASP A 213 -14.22 0.73 -12.85
C ASP A 213 -14.58 -0.75 -12.98
N ILE A 214 -15.20 -1.32 -11.94
CA ILE A 214 -15.60 -2.73 -11.91
C ILE A 214 -17.08 -2.79 -11.58
N ASP A 215 -17.89 -3.26 -12.53
CA ASP A 215 -19.31 -3.57 -12.34
C ASP A 215 -19.46 -5.03 -11.92
N ILE A 216 -20.21 -5.29 -10.86
CA ILE A 216 -20.50 -6.66 -10.38
C ILE A 216 -21.74 -7.16 -11.10
N LEU A 217 -21.54 -8.09 -12.02
CA LEU A 217 -22.63 -8.70 -12.78
C LEU A 217 -23.42 -9.68 -11.89
N ASP A 218 -24.75 -9.63 -11.96
CA ASP A 218 -25.65 -10.47 -11.15
C ASP A 218 -25.40 -10.32 -9.63
N HIS A 219 -25.05 -9.12 -9.13
CA HIS A 219 -24.66 -8.85 -7.74
C HIS A 219 -25.64 -9.39 -6.69
N GLN A 220 -26.95 -9.47 -6.97
CA GLN A 220 -27.94 -10.05 -6.06
C GLN A 220 -27.75 -11.57 -5.85
N LYS A 221 -27.34 -12.30 -6.90
CA LYS A 221 -27.07 -13.75 -6.84
C LYS A 221 -25.64 -14.06 -6.46
N ARG A 222 -24.74 -13.17 -6.80
CA ARG A 222 -23.28 -13.31 -6.69
C ARG A 222 -22.69 -12.12 -5.95
N PRO A 223 -23.06 -11.97 -4.65
CA PRO A 223 -22.60 -10.82 -3.88
C PRO A 223 -21.07 -10.82 -3.74
N VAL A 224 -20.51 -9.63 -3.85
CA VAL A 224 -19.07 -9.36 -3.75
C VAL A 224 -18.86 -8.30 -2.68
N SER A 225 -17.80 -8.45 -1.88
CA SER A 225 -17.29 -7.38 -1.04
C SER A 225 -16.09 -6.70 -1.71
N ALA A 226 -15.92 -5.42 -1.44
CA ALA A 226 -14.72 -4.66 -1.75
C ALA A 226 -14.02 -4.27 -0.46
N SER A 227 -12.72 -4.45 -0.39
CA SER A 227 -11.90 -4.05 0.76
C SER A 227 -10.79 -3.10 0.31
N ALA A 228 -10.69 -1.97 0.99
CA ALA A 228 -9.55 -1.05 0.89
C ALA A 228 -8.68 -1.26 2.14
N ASP A 229 -7.55 -1.93 2.00
CA ASP A 229 -6.74 -2.43 3.11
C ASP A 229 -7.63 -3.18 4.15
N HIS A 230 -7.88 -2.58 5.31
CA HIS A 230 -8.70 -3.16 6.39
C HIS A 230 -10.18 -2.74 6.37
N THR A 231 -10.60 -1.85 5.45
CA THR A 231 -11.99 -1.36 5.37
C THR A 231 -12.79 -2.18 4.38
N GLU A 232 -13.71 -3.03 4.88
CA GLU A 232 -14.59 -3.86 4.04
C GLU A 232 -15.92 -3.17 3.79
N ILE A 233 -16.37 -3.16 2.53
CA ILE A 233 -17.69 -2.74 2.07
C ILE A 233 -18.36 -3.95 1.42
N ARG A 234 -19.48 -4.41 2.00
CA ARG A 234 -20.15 -5.64 1.58
C ARG A 234 -21.20 -5.35 0.52
N ARG A 235 -21.48 -6.39 -0.31
CA ARG A 235 -22.58 -6.40 -1.30
C ARG A 235 -22.51 -5.23 -2.26
N VAL A 236 -21.31 -4.94 -2.77
CA VAL A 236 -21.10 -3.87 -3.73
C VAL A 236 -21.70 -4.23 -5.10
N SER A 237 -22.29 -3.26 -5.76
CA SER A 237 -22.80 -3.36 -7.14
C SER A 237 -21.81 -2.81 -8.16
N ARG A 238 -21.02 -1.80 -7.76
CA ARG A 238 -19.98 -1.17 -8.57
C ARG A 238 -18.89 -0.60 -7.69
N VAL A 239 -17.67 -0.61 -8.18
CA VAL A 239 -16.54 0.12 -7.58
C VAL A 239 -15.78 0.92 -8.63
N SER A 240 -15.25 2.06 -8.21
CA SER A 240 -14.33 2.91 -8.97
C SER A 240 -13.05 3.07 -8.14
N ILE A 241 -11.90 2.86 -8.76
CA ILE A 241 -10.59 2.83 -8.11
C ILE A 241 -9.62 3.68 -8.93
N CYS A 242 -8.94 4.63 -8.30
CA CYS A 242 -7.84 5.40 -8.88
C CYS A 242 -6.81 5.75 -7.82
N GLU A 243 -5.59 6.13 -8.22
CA GLU A 243 -4.61 6.67 -7.30
C GLU A 243 -5.04 8.06 -6.81
N SER A 244 -4.94 8.32 -5.51
CA SER A 244 -5.27 9.63 -4.93
C SER A 244 -4.34 10.71 -5.44
N GLN A 245 -4.91 11.84 -5.81
CA GLN A 245 -4.17 13.06 -6.15
C GLN A 245 -4.03 14.01 -4.96
N LYS A 246 -4.68 13.70 -3.84
CA LYS A 246 -4.78 14.59 -2.66
C LYS A 246 -4.11 14.02 -1.43
N ALA A 247 -4.19 12.70 -1.26
CA ALA A 247 -3.63 12.01 -0.12
C ALA A 247 -2.25 11.44 -0.48
N GLU A 248 -1.29 11.68 0.39
CA GLU A 248 0.05 11.10 0.27
C GLU A 248 0.64 10.84 1.66
N GLY A 249 1.48 9.82 1.76
CA GLY A 249 2.25 9.50 2.95
C GLY A 249 3.73 9.46 2.62
N VAL A 250 4.58 9.77 3.61
CA VAL A 250 6.04 9.73 3.46
C VAL A 250 6.62 8.62 4.32
N ILE A 251 7.32 7.69 3.70
CA ILE A 251 8.05 6.61 4.36
C ILE A 251 9.54 6.91 4.28
N MET A 252 10.25 6.61 5.37
CA MET A 252 11.70 6.72 5.45
C MET A 252 12.35 5.33 5.50
N PHE A 253 13.35 5.12 4.66
CA PHE A 253 14.16 3.90 4.62
C PHE A 253 15.62 4.21 4.88
N ASP A 254 16.32 3.27 5.52
CA ASP A 254 17.79 3.35 5.65
C ASP A 254 18.42 3.37 4.25
N SER A 255 19.38 4.28 4.03
CA SER A 255 20.05 4.46 2.75
C SER A 255 20.89 3.24 2.31
N ASP A 256 21.33 2.41 3.26
CA ASP A 256 22.14 1.21 3.01
C ASP A 256 21.27 -0.06 2.76
N HIS A 257 19.96 0.02 2.99
CA HIS A 257 18.99 -1.08 2.80
C HIS A 257 17.73 -0.57 2.11
N GLY A 258 17.90 0.11 0.99
CA GLY A 258 16.81 0.71 0.23
C GLY A 258 15.76 -0.32 -0.23
N TRP A 259 14.59 0.19 -0.61
CA TRP A 259 13.46 -0.61 -1.08
C TRP A 259 13.81 -1.57 -2.22
N ASP A 260 14.66 -1.14 -3.15
CA ASP A 260 15.02 -1.93 -4.34
C ASP A 260 15.74 -3.23 -3.96
N GLU A 261 16.64 -3.20 -2.97
CA GLU A 261 17.33 -4.38 -2.47
C GLU A 261 16.37 -5.37 -1.77
N ARG A 262 15.37 -4.85 -1.05
CA ARG A 262 14.33 -5.68 -0.42
C ARG A 262 13.46 -6.38 -1.44
N ILE A 263 13.05 -5.67 -2.49
CA ILE A 263 12.31 -6.26 -3.61
C ILE A 263 13.13 -7.33 -4.31
N LEU A 264 14.39 -7.04 -4.61
CA LEU A 264 15.28 -8.04 -5.24
C LEU A 264 15.40 -9.28 -4.35
N THR A 265 15.61 -9.08 -3.05
CA THR A 265 15.68 -10.20 -2.09
C THR A 265 14.41 -11.05 -2.13
N GLU A 266 13.22 -10.42 -2.16
CA GLU A 266 11.96 -11.16 -2.21
C GLU A 266 11.71 -11.86 -3.56
N MET A 267 12.03 -11.19 -4.67
CA MET A 267 11.89 -11.77 -6.01
C MET A 267 12.73 -13.05 -6.20
N PHE A 268 13.83 -13.18 -5.47
CA PHE A 268 14.75 -14.33 -5.56
C PHE A 268 14.67 -15.29 -4.35
N ARG A 269 13.73 -15.09 -3.42
CA ARG A 269 13.40 -16.06 -2.38
C ARG A 269 12.56 -17.19 -2.99
N TYR A 270 13.02 -18.43 -2.78
CA TYR A 270 12.31 -19.67 -3.13
C TYR A 270 11.59 -20.24 -1.91
#